data_9ac5931790441af73b4d9ce7a454b09a
#
_entry.id   9ac5931790441af73b4d9ce7a454b09a
#
_cell.length_a   1.000
_cell.length_b   1.000
_cell.length_c   1.000
_cell.angle_alpha   90.00
_cell.angle_beta   90.00
_cell.angle_gamma   90.00
#
_symmetry.space_group_name_H-M   'P 1'
#
loop_
_entity.id
_entity.type
_entity.pdbx_description
1 polymer ?
#
loop_
_entity_poly.entity_id
_entity_poly.type
_entity_poly.pdbx_seq_one_letter_code
_entity_poly.pdbx_strand_id
1 'polypeptide(L)'
;MSASSVSRKQLILEIRGKAKISCDLKRHLSPRTVGTIMRSLPLEGHAHLLGKSILYFESNINSGIERSKTEFKKGDVAFLPSAGSLCFFLNDTVFTKTMTLIGKLSENIDALK
;
A
#
# COMPACT_ATOMS: atom_id res chain seq x y z
N MET A 1 25.43 1.98 9.76
CA MET A 1 24.21 2.36 9.13
C MET A 1 24.13 1.75 7.74
N SER A 2 23.00 1.45 7.33
CA SER A 2 22.84 0.68 6.11
C SER A 2 22.53 1.57 4.91
N ALA A 3 23.25 1.37 3.83
CA ALA A 3 22.96 2.04 2.57
C ALA A 3 21.78 1.40 1.84
N SER A 4 21.38 0.21 2.24
CA SER A 4 20.32 -0.53 1.55
C SER A 4 18.97 0.15 1.63
N SER A 5 18.81 1.12 2.51
CA SER A 5 17.54 1.81 2.69
C SER A 5 17.25 2.86 1.63
N VAL A 6 18.19 3.14 0.72
CA VAL A 6 17.98 4.24 -0.24
C VAL A 6 16.82 3.99 -1.20
N SER A 7 16.51 2.75 -1.50
CA SER A 7 15.43 2.42 -2.42
C SER A 7 14.18 1.90 -1.71
N ARG A 8 14.20 1.87 -0.38
CA ARG A 8 13.12 1.29 0.41
C ARG A 8 12.82 2.15 1.61
N LYS A 9 11.54 2.40 1.83
CA LYS A 9 11.06 3.13 2.99
C LYS A 9 10.11 2.25 3.77
N GLN A 10 10.19 2.33 5.09
CA GLN A 10 9.35 1.55 5.96
C GLN A 10 8.38 2.45 6.69
N LEU A 11 7.13 2.01 6.77
CA LEU A 11 6.14 2.71 7.56
C LEU A 11 5.28 1.71 8.31
N ILE A 12 4.49 2.22 9.24
CA ILE A 12 3.63 1.39 10.06
C ILE A 12 2.19 1.62 9.65
N LEU A 13 1.51 0.53 9.28
CA LEU A 13 0.08 0.55 9.09
C LEU A 13 -0.57 0.20 10.41
N GLU A 14 -1.36 1.12 10.93
CA GLU A 14 -2.06 0.89 12.19
C GLU A 14 -3.56 0.86 11.95
N ILE A 15 -4.19 -0.26 12.33
CA ILE A 15 -5.64 -0.38 12.34
C ILE A 15 -6.06 -0.28 13.79
N ARG A 16 -6.74 0.80 14.13
CA ARG A 16 -7.10 1.10 15.51
C ARG A 16 -7.88 -0.05 16.14
N GLY A 17 -7.37 -0.52 17.28
CA GLY A 17 -8.01 -1.60 18.02
C GLY A 17 -7.82 -2.98 17.41
N LYS A 18 -7.00 -3.11 16.36
CA LYS A 18 -6.86 -4.38 15.68
C LYS A 18 -5.41 -4.80 15.46
N ALA A 19 -4.61 -3.96 14.80
CA ALA A 19 -3.27 -4.41 14.41
C ALA A 19 -2.36 -3.26 14.06
N LYS A 20 -1.06 -3.55 14.17
CA LYS A 20 0.00 -2.71 13.60
C LYS A 20 0.88 -3.61 12.77
N ILE A 21 1.17 -3.22 11.56
CA ILE A 21 1.97 -4.01 10.64
C ILE A 21 2.98 -3.10 9.95
N SER A 22 4.22 -3.57 9.85
CA SER A 22 5.24 -2.87 9.07
C SER A 22 4.96 -3.03 7.58
N CYS A 23 5.18 -1.98 6.85
CA CYS A 23 4.97 -1.94 5.42
C CYS A 23 6.22 -1.39 4.76
N ASP A 24 6.81 -2.15 3.85
CA ASP A 24 7.98 -1.71 3.09
C ASP A 24 7.53 -1.08 1.78
N LEU A 25 7.72 0.22 1.66
CA LEU A 25 7.48 0.92 0.41
C LEU A 25 8.75 0.88 -0.44
N LYS A 26 8.60 0.45 -1.66
CA LYS A 26 9.75 0.21 -2.55
C LYS A 26 9.82 1.29 -3.61
N ARG A 27 10.64 2.30 -3.36
CA ARG A 27 10.77 3.44 -4.26
C ARG A 27 11.17 3.05 -5.67
N HIS A 28 11.98 2.02 -5.82
CA HIS A 28 12.42 1.60 -7.16
C HIS A 28 11.26 1.08 -8.01
N LEU A 29 10.15 0.66 -7.40
CA LEU A 29 8.97 0.23 -8.14
C LEU A 29 8.15 1.41 -8.61
N SER A 30 8.02 2.43 -7.79
CA SER A 30 7.12 3.56 -8.07
C SER A 30 7.63 4.81 -7.38
N PRO A 31 8.73 5.38 -7.86
CA PRO A 31 9.42 6.45 -7.11
C PRO A 31 8.56 7.68 -6.86
N ARG A 32 7.74 8.08 -7.84
CA ARG A 32 6.91 9.28 -7.65
C ARG A 32 5.79 9.04 -6.65
N THR A 33 5.13 7.92 -6.78
CA THR A 33 4.01 7.58 -5.89
C THR A 33 4.50 7.37 -4.46
N VAL A 34 5.55 6.60 -4.28
CA VAL A 34 6.12 6.37 -2.95
C VAL A 34 6.61 7.68 -2.34
N GLY A 35 7.28 8.52 -3.14
CA GLY A 35 7.75 9.82 -2.65
C GLY A 35 6.60 10.69 -2.17
N THR A 36 5.51 10.73 -2.92
CA THR A 36 4.33 11.52 -2.55
C THR A 36 3.71 11.00 -1.26
N ILE A 37 3.60 9.69 -1.12
CA ILE A 37 3.06 9.09 0.09
C ILE A 37 3.92 9.43 1.30
N MET A 38 5.24 9.30 1.17
CA MET A 38 6.15 9.57 2.29
C MET A 38 6.09 11.04 2.72
N ARG A 39 5.92 11.96 1.78
CA ARG A 39 5.79 13.38 2.10
C ARG A 39 4.45 13.74 2.72
N SER A 40 3.46 12.87 2.57
CA SER A 40 2.10 13.11 3.05
C SER A 40 1.82 12.49 4.41
N LEU A 41 2.77 11.78 4.99
CA LEU A 41 2.58 11.10 6.27
C LEU A 41 2.52 12.11 7.42
N PRO A 42 1.75 11.84 8.45
CA PRO A 42 0.90 10.67 8.63
C PRO A 42 -0.40 10.77 7.85
N LEU A 43 -0.90 9.64 7.41
CA LEU A 43 -2.16 9.56 6.69
C LEU A 43 -3.21 8.89 7.58
N GLU A 44 -4.44 9.38 7.49
CA GLU A 44 -5.55 8.80 8.21
C GLU A 44 -6.73 8.60 7.27
N GLY A 45 -7.55 7.62 7.58
CA GLY A 45 -8.74 7.36 6.82
C GLY A 45 -9.52 6.21 7.43
N HIS A 46 -10.72 6.01 6.90
CA HIS A 46 -11.55 4.89 7.32
C HIS A 46 -11.20 3.67 6.50
N ALA A 47 -10.84 2.58 7.17
CA ALA A 47 -10.50 1.34 6.49
C ALA A 47 -11.76 0.64 6.02
N HIS A 48 -11.71 0.12 4.81
CA HIS A 48 -12.80 -0.63 4.20
C HIS A 48 -12.26 -1.97 3.70
N LEU A 49 -13.11 -2.97 3.70
CA LEU A 49 -12.77 -4.26 3.11
C LEU A 49 -13.58 -4.45 1.82
N LEU A 50 -12.87 -4.78 0.76
CA LEU A 50 -13.51 -5.16 -0.49
C LEU A 50 -13.49 -6.69 -0.55
N GLY A 51 -14.64 -7.28 -0.23
CA GLY A 51 -14.71 -8.71 -0.03
C GLY A 51 -13.83 -9.13 1.13
N LYS A 52 -13.04 -10.18 0.94
CA LYS A 52 -12.07 -10.63 1.93
C LYS A 52 -10.64 -10.48 1.44
N SER A 53 -10.47 -9.78 0.33
CA SER A 53 -9.20 -9.76 -0.38
C SER A 53 -8.43 -8.46 -0.25
N ILE A 54 -9.12 -7.33 -0.09
CA ILE A 54 -8.46 -6.03 -0.11
C ILE A 54 -8.92 -5.20 1.06
N LEU A 55 -7.96 -4.71 1.84
CA LEU A 55 -8.19 -3.68 2.84
C LEU A 55 -7.71 -2.38 2.24
N TYR A 56 -8.54 -1.33 2.26
CA TYR A 56 -8.13 -0.07 1.67
C TYR A 56 -8.68 1.12 2.44
N PHE A 57 -8.03 2.27 2.25
CA PHE A 57 -8.58 3.54 2.69
C PHE A 57 -8.25 4.62 1.67
N GLU A 58 -9.13 5.60 1.56
CA GLU A 58 -8.96 6.71 0.64
C GLU A 58 -8.15 7.81 1.29
N SER A 59 -7.33 8.49 0.48
CA SER A 59 -6.50 9.59 0.94
C SER A 59 -6.64 10.76 -0.02
N ASN A 60 -5.99 11.87 0.31
CA ASN A 60 -5.95 13.04 -0.56
C ASN A 60 -4.75 13.02 -1.51
N ILE A 61 -4.05 11.92 -1.57
CA ILE A 61 -2.88 11.82 -2.43
C ILE A 61 -3.30 11.82 -3.88
N ASN A 62 -2.64 12.67 -4.66
CA ASN A 62 -2.87 12.78 -6.09
C ASN A 62 -1.57 12.41 -6.79
N SER A 63 -1.54 11.25 -7.41
CA SER A 63 -0.37 10.77 -8.12
C SER A 63 -0.84 9.98 -9.33
N GLY A 64 -0.16 10.14 -10.44
CA GLY A 64 -0.46 9.38 -11.65
C GLY A 64 -0.03 7.93 -11.49
N ILE A 65 -0.39 7.12 -12.48
CA ILE A 65 -0.07 5.71 -12.42
C ILE A 65 1.39 5.47 -12.79
N GLU A 66 2.02 4.55 -12.06
CA GLU A 66 3.36 4.07 -12.37
C GLU A 66 3.32 2.55 -12.30
N ARG A 67 3.99 1.87 -13.23
CA ARG A 67 4.08 0.40 -13.23
C ARG A 67 2.73 -0.26 -12.96
N SER A 68 1.77 0.03 -13.83
CA SER A 68 0.42 -0.47 -13.65
C SER A 68 0.35 -1.98 -13.67
N LYS A 69 -0.44 -2.53 -12.76
CA LYS A 69 -0.68 -3.96 -12.65
C LYS A 69 -2.14 -4.21 -12.34
N THR A 70 -2.59 -5.42 -12.64
CA THR A 70 -3.93 -5.87 -12.25
C THR A 70 -3.86 -7.12 -11.39
N GLU A 71 -2.74 -7.82 -11.38
CA GLU A 71 -2.57 -9.03 -10.58
C GLU A 71 -1.70 -8.74 -9.36
N PHE A 72 -2.18 -9.13 -8.21
CA PHE A 72 -1.51 -8.84 -6.94
C PHE A 72 -1.46 -10.10 -6.08
N LYS A 73 -0.41 -10.18 -5.27
CA LYS A 73 -0.20 -11.30 -4.36
C LYS A 73 -0.52 -10.88 -2.93
N LYS A 74 -0.85 -11.85 -2.10
CA LYS A 74 -1.01 -11.61 -0.67
C LYS A 74 0.19 -10.82 -0.14
N GLY A 75 -0.10 -9.73 0.55
CA GLY A 75 0.92 -8.86 1.10
C GLY A 75 1.31 -7.68 0.22
N ASP A 76 0.89 -7.65 -1.03
CA ASP A 76 1.17 -6.50 -1.89
C ASP A 76 0.48 -5.25 -1.37
N VAL A 77 1.13 -4.10 -1.56
CA VAL A 77 0.54 -2.79 -1.26
C VAL A 77 0.53 -2.00 -2.55
N ALA A 78 -0.62 -1.46 -2.87
CA ALA A 78 -0.80 -0.73 -4.13
C ALA A 78 -1.54 0.59 -3.92
N PHE A 79 -1.40 1.48 -4.88
CA PHE A 79 -2.09 2.77 -4.88
C PHE A 79 -3.02 2.83 -6.09
N LEU A 80 -4.29 3.17 -5.85
CA LEU A 80 -5.28 3.33 -6.90
C LEU A 80 -5.42 4.81 -7.20
N PRO A 81 -4.85 5.31 -8.32
CA PRO A 81 -4.81 6.76 -8.58
C PRO A 81 -6.19 7.39 -8.73
N SER A 82 -7.14 6.67 -9.31
CA SER A 82 -8.46 7.24 -9.58
C SER A 82 -9.23 7.60 -8.30
N ALA A 83 -8.89 6.97 -7.19
CA ALA A 83 -9.57 7.21 -5.92
C ALA A 83 -8.64 7.71 -4.83
N GLY A 84 -7.34 7.79 -5.09
CA GLY A 84 -6.37 8.13 -4.07
C GLY A 84 -6.28 7.09 -2.96
N SER A 85 -6.60 5.85 -3.28
CA SER A 85 -6.71 4.80 -2.26
C SER A 85 -5.43 4.01 -2.10
N LEU A 86 -5.08 3.73 -0.84
CA LEU A 86 -4.02 2.80 -0.50
C LEU A 86 -4.66 1.44 -0.24
N CYS A 87 -4.19 0.44 -0.98
CA CYS A 87 -4.80 -0.89 -0.98
C CYS A 87 -3.80 -1.92 -0.49
N PHE A 88 -4.24 -2.76 0.44
CA PHE A 88 -3.42 -3.79 1.06
C PHE A 88 -4.06 -5.14 0.74
N PHE A 89 -3.34 -5.99 0.04
CA PHE A 89 -3.91 -7.25 -0.46
C PHE A 89 -3.76 -8.35 0.57
N LEU A 90 -4.88 -8.86 1.02
CA LEU A 90 -4.94 -9.92 2.04
C LEU A 90 -4.89 -11.31 1.44
N ASN A 91 -5.15 -11.40 0.14
CA ASN A 91 -5.09 -12.65 -0.62
C ASN A 91 -4.64 -12.33 -2.04
N ASP A 92 -4.19 -13.35 -2.75
CA ASP A 92 -3.89 -13.20 -4.18
C ASP A 92 -5.17 -12.77 -4.90
N THR A 93 -5.06 -11.74 -5.72
CA THR A 93 -6.24 -11.11 -6.31
C THR A 93 -5.93 -10.58 -7.70
N VAL A 94 -6.88 -10.75 -8.61
CA VAL A 94 -6.88 -10.06 -9.91
C VAL A 94 -7.93 -8.96 -9.80
N PHE A 95 -7.49 -7.72 -10.00
CA PHE A 95 -8.39 -6.57 -9.89
C PHE A 95 -8.83 -6.12 -11.29
N THR A 96 -9.97 -5.43 -11.35
CA THR A 96 -10.53 -5.00 -12.64
C THR A 96 -9.89 -3.72 -13.17
N LYS A 97 -9.23 -2.95 -12.31
CA LYS A 97 -8.55 -1.71 -12.68
C LYS A 97 -7.07 -1.84 -12.39
N THR A 98 -6.28 -1.07 -13.12
CA THR A 98 -4.84 -1.05 -12.86
C THR A 98 -4.52 -0.21 -11.63
N MET A 99 -3.54 -0.64 -10.89
CA MET A 99 -3.02 0.07 -9.74
C MET A 99 -1.51 0.13 -9.81
N THR A 100 -0.93 1.06 -9.07
CA THR A 100 0.52 1.19 -8.94
C THR A 100 0.98 0.34 -7.77
N LEU A 101 1.86 -0.63 -8.03
CA LEU A 101 2.45 -1.43 -6.96
C LEU A 101 3.49 -0.56 -6.24
N ILE A 102 3.36 -0.42 -4.92
CA ILE A 102 4.23 0.46 -4.14
C ILE A 102 5.05 -0.24 -3.07
N GLY A 103 4.68 -1.44 -2.69
CA GLY A 103 5.45 -2.13 -1.67
C GLY A 103 4.81 -3.42 -1.20
N LYS A 104 5.23 -3.85 -0.01
CA LYS A 104 4.72 -5.08 0.58
C LYS A 104 4.59 -4.94 2.08
N LEU A 105 3.59 -5.63 2.63
CA LEU A 105 3.48 -5.83 4.07
C LEU A 105 4.54 -6.83 4.50
N SER A 106 5.19 -6.58 5.64
CA SER A 106 6.32 -7.39 6.04
C SER A 106 5.92 -8.64 6.80
N GLU A 107 4.77 -8.62 7.50
CA GLU A 107 4.37 -9.75 8.35
C GLU A 107 2.94 -9.61 8.82
N ASN A 108 2.42 -10.66 9.46
CA ASN A 108 1.12 -10.64 10.16
C ASN A 108 -0.05 -10.16 9.30
N ILE A 109 -0.03 -10.52 8.03
CA ILE A 109 -1.08 -10.10 7.11
C ILE A 109 -2.45 -10.57 7.61
N ASP A 110 -2.51 -11.76 8.17
CA ASP A 110 -3.77 -12.32 8.66
C ASP A 110 -4.37 -11.52 9.80
N ALA A 111 -3.57 -10.73 10.50
CA ALA A 111 -4.09 -9.87 11.56
C ALA A 111 -4.98 -8.75 11.02
N LEU A 112 -4.91 -8.48 9.72
CA LEU A 112 -5.74 -7.47 9.08
C LEU A 112 -7.12 -8.00 8.66
N LYS A 113 -7.29 -9.30 8.68
CA LYS A 113 -8.54 -9.92 8.24
C LYS A 113 -9.67 -9.86 9.27
#